data_b99758b59dae36b3e90e7e4ae3518b36
#
_entry.id   b99758b59dae36b3e90e7e4ae3518b36
#
_cell.length_a   1.000
_cell.length_b   1.000
_cell.length_c   1.000
_cell.angle_alpha   90.00
_cell.angle_beta   90.00
_cell.angle_gamma   90.00
#
_symmetry.space_group_name_H-M   'P 1'
#
loop_
_entity.id
_entity.type
_entity.pdbx_description
1 polymer ?
#
loop_
_entity_poly.entity_id
_entity_poly.type
_entity_poly.pdbx_seq_one_letter_code
_entity_poly.pdbx_strand_id
1 'polypeptide(L)'
;LGLDALGLTAVGQHLTAKRAVIECRMPIGFEDPFCKACGAQGVSRGTVARHLAHVPVGWRPTQLVVRLRRFACTHCRRVWRQDTSTLAEPRTRLTHAAVEWGLRALALECMSVSRVAAALGISWHTANNAILTRAEQTITGNPDRFDGVEVLGVDEHVWRHTRRGDRYVTVMIDLTPVRDRSGPARLLDVVPGRSKKVLKTWLSQRDQDWRGRVEVVAMDGFTGFKSAAGEELPQARAVMDPFHVVSLAASKLDQCRRRIQRAITGRRGRAGDRLYRARRTLHTGASLLTDAQTERLETLFADDRHAAVQASWGVYQRLIQAYRTEEAGLGKYLMQRLIDSLRQAVPEGLEEIQTLARTLTERASDILAYFDRPRTSNGPTEAINGRLEHLRGIALGFRNLTHYTIRSLIH
;
A
#
# COMPACT_ATOMS: atom_id res chain seq x y z
N LEU A 1 27.59 -13.30 11.73
CA LEU A 1 28.08 -12.85 10.43
C LEU A 1 27.88 -13.88 9.32
N GLY A 2 27.68 -15.17 9.65
CA GLY A 2 27.47 -16.23 8.65
C GLY A 2 28.63 -16.45 7.70
N LEU A 3 29.87 -16.20 8.13
CA LEU A 3 31.05 -16.28 7.25
C LEU A 3 31.27 -17.67 6.69
N ASP A 4 30.97 -18.72 7.47
CA ASP A 4 31.11 -20.10 7.02
C ASP A 4 30.16 -20.43 5.89
N ALA A 5 28.89 -19.93 5.98
CA ALA A 5 27.92 -20.09 4.88
C ALA A 5 28.34 -19.32 3.61
N LEU A 6 29.18 -18.29 3.76
CA LEU A 6 29.75 -17.54 2.63
C LEU A 6 31.06 -18.16 2.12
N GLY A 7 31.51 -19.29 2.67
CA GLY A 7 32.78 -19.91 2.35
C GLY A 7 33.99 -19.07 2.75
N LEU A 8 33.89 -18.27 3.79
CA LEU A 8 34.94 -17.37 4.26
C LEU A 8 35.49 -17.82 5.62
N THR A 9 36.79 -17.78 5.76
CA THR A 9 37.49 -17.96 7.05
C THR A 9 38.03 -16.62 7.52
N ALA A 10 37.61 -16.17 8.72
CA ALA A 10 38.16 -14.99 9.34
C ALA A 10 39.63 -15.26 9.77
N VAL A 11 40.55 -14.37 9.42
CA VAL A 11 41.99 -14.46 9.73
C VAL A 11 42.48 -13.28 10.57
N GLY A 12 41.65 -12.25 10.73
CA GLY A 12 41.95 -11.08 11.53
C GLY A 12 40.73 -10.21 11.71
N GLN A 13 40.75 -9.39 12.75
CA GLN A 13 39.72 -8.40 13.00
C GLN A 13 40.29 -7.13 13.57
N HIS A 14 39.66 -6.01 13.19
CA HIS A 14 39.93 -4.70 13.77
C HIS A 14 38.61 -4.02 14.12
N LEU A 15 38.39 -3.82 15.42
CA LEU A 15 37.16 -3.27 15.94
C LEU A 15 37.42 -1.87 16.52
N THR A 16 36.68 -0.89 16.03
CA THR A 16 36.67 0.47 16.58
C THR A 16 35.26 0.81 17.07
N ALA A 17 35.11 1.93 17.76
CA ALA A 17 33.78 2.40 18.16
C ALA A 17 32.86 2.65 16.94
N LYS A 18 33.41 2.95 15.75
CA LYS A 18 32.67 3.36 14.58
C LYS A 18 32.56 2.29 13.49
N ARG A 19 33.41 1.28 13.48
CA ARG A 19 33.50 0.29 12.39
C ARG A 19 34.07 -1.04 12.88
N ALA A 20 33.57 -2.13 12.29
CA ALA A 20 34.18 -3.44 12.36
C ALA A 20 34.82 -3.76 10.99
N VAL A 21 36.07 -4.17 10.99
CA VAL A 21 36.78 -4.68 9.79
C VAL A 21 37.19 -6.11 10.07
N ILE A 22 36.82 -7.03 9.19
CA ILE A 22 37.13 -8.45 9.31
C ILE A 22 37.93 -8.87 8.07
N GLU A 23 39.14 -9.30 8.32
CA GLU A 23 39.98 -9.89 7.28
C GLU A 23 39.59 -11.35 7.09
N CYS A 24 39.30 -11.71 5.84
CA CYS A 24 38.86 -13.04 5.46
C CYS A 24 39.75 -13.63 4.39
N ARG A 25 39.90 -14.94 4.42
CA ARG A 25 40.41 -15.76 3.32
C ARG A 25 39.26 -16.56 2.73
N MET A 26 39.36 -16.77 1.42
CA MET A 26 38.51 -17.66 0.67
C MET A 26 39.30 -18.91 0.27
N PRO A 27 38.78 -20.14 0.55
CA PRO A 27 39.42 -21.36 0.07
C PRO A 27 39.53 -21.35 -1.47
N ILE A 28 40.49 -22.09 -2.01
CA ILE A 28 40.62 -22.23 -3.46
C ILE A 28 39.59 -23.26 -3.92
N GLY A 29 38.64 -22.86 -4.77
CA GLY A 29 37.71 -23.78 -5.42
C GLY A 29 38.44 -24.65 -6.48
N PHE A 30 37.85 -25.77 -6.80
CA PHE A 30 38.43 -26.71 -7.78
C PHE A 30 38.69 -26.05 -9.15
N GLU A 31 37.82 -25.14 -9.58
CA GLU A 31 37.91 -24.46 -10.88
C GLU A 31 38.78 -23.19 -10.87
N ASP A 32 39.10 -22.64 -9.70
CA ASP A 32 39.81 -21.37 -9.56
C ASP A 32 41.17 -21.34 -10.30
N PRO A 33 41.97 -22.42 -10.26
CA PRO A 33 43.28 -22.45 -10.96
C PRO A 33 43.17 -22.58 -12.48
N PHE A 34 41.99 -22.89 -13.04
CA PHE A 34 41.84 -23.12 -14.46
C PHE A 34 41.38 -21.90 -15.24
N CYS A 35 41.96 -21.65 -16.39
CA CYS A 35 41.65 -20.52 -17.25
C CYS A 35 40.27 -20.69 -17.89
N LYS A 36 39.31 -19.81 -17.61
CA LYS A 36 37.97 -19.84 -18.21
C LYS A 36 37.92 -19.68 -19.74
N ALA A 37 39.08 -19.28 -20.37
CA ALA A 37 39.15 -19.06 -21.82
C ALA A 37 39.72 -20.26 -22.60
N CYS A 38 40.67 -21.02 -22.03
CA CYS A 38 41.35 -22.11 -22.73
C CYS A 38 41.49 -23.38 -21.90
N GLY A 39 40.95 -23.43 -20.68
CA GLY A 39 40.99 -24.60 -19.79
C GLY A 39 42.37 -24.89 -19.17
N ALA A 40 43.45 -24.25 -19.62
CA ALA A 40 44.79 -24.53 -19.11
C ALA A 40 44.97 -24.05 -17.67
N GLN A 41 45.75 -24.79 -16.89
CA GLN A 41 46.05 -24.46 -15.50
C GLN A 41 46.88 -23.16 -15.42
N GLY A 42 46.50 -22.28 -14.52
CA GLY A 42 47.20 -21.05 -14.24
C GLY A 42 48.13 -21.15 -13.04
N VAL A 43 49.12 -20.27 -13.01
CA VAL A 43 50.03 -20.12 -11.86
C VAL A 43 49.57 -18.97 -10.97
N SER A 44 49.80 -19.11 -9.66
CA SER A 44 49.47 -18.05 -8.71
C SER A 44 50.33 -16.81 -8.92
N ARG A 45 49.71 -15.61 -8.95
CA ARG A 45 50.35 -14.30 -9.13
C ARG A 45 50.06 -13.36 -7.95
N GLY A 46 50.09 -13.89 -6.73
CA GLY A 46 49.84 -13.14 -5.51
C GLY A 46 48.36 -12.99 -5.17
N THR A 47 48.03 -12.05 -4.32
CA THR A 47 46.70 -11.82 -3.81
C THR A 47 46.23 -10.38 -4.05
N VAL A 48 44.90 -10.18 -4.06
CA VAL A 48 44.28 -8.87 -4.13
C VAL A 48 43.15 -8.80 -3.06
N ALA A 49 43.00 -7.67 -2.40
CA ALA A 49 41.94 -7.45 -1.46
C ALA A 49 40.67 -6.98 -2.19
N ARG A 50 39.54 -7.59 -1.86
CA ARG A 50 38.20 -7.11 -2.20
C ARG A 50 37.52 -6.59 -0.93
N HIS A 51 37.10 -5.33 -0.94
CA HIS A 51 36.44 -4.67 0.17
C HIS A 51 34.93 -4.69 -0.05
N LEU A 52 34.19 -5.28 0.90
CA LEU A 52 32.74 -5.44 0.82
C LEU A 52 32.09 -4.97 2.12
N ALA A 53 31.07 -4.13 2.04
CA ALA A 53 30.19 -3.88 3.16
C ALA A 53 29.32 -5.13 3.41
N HIS A 54 29.15 -5.47 4.69
CA HIS A 54 28.42 -6.64 5.12
C HIS A 54 27.40 -6.29 6.19
N VAL A 55 26.63 -7.27 6.65
CA VAL A 55 25.65 -7.10 7.72
C VAL A 55 26.29 -6.46 8.95
N PRO A 56 25.70 -5.40 9.54
CA PRO A 56 26.28 -4.72 10.70
C PRO A 56 26.47 -5.66 11.89
N VAL A 57 27.54 -5.48 12.65
CA VAL A 57 27.75 -6.15 13.94
C VAL A 57 27.36 -5.20 15.07
N GLY A 58 26.23 -5.48 15.69
CA GLY A 58 25.60 -4.55 16.61
C GLY A 58 25.26 -3.25 15.88
N TRP A 59 25.77 -2.13 16.37
CA TRP A 59 25.55 -0.80 15.77
C TRP A 59 26.67 -0.37 14.79
N ARG A 60 27.64 -1.25 14.54
CA ARG A 60 28.84 -0.89 13.75
C ARG A 60 28.71 -1.35 12.31
N PRO A 61 28.88 -0.47 11.33
CA PRO A 61 29.10 -0.87 9.95
C PRO A 61 30.23 -1.86 9.86
N THR A 62 30.01 -2.95 9.14
CA THR A 62 31.00 -4.05 9.02
C THR A 62 31.56 -4.11 7.60
N GLN A 63 32.86 -4.14 7.48
CA GLN A 63 33.58 -4.32 6.24
C GLN A 63 34.31 -5.66 6.24
N LEU A 64 34.09 -6.48 5.23
CA LEU A 64 34.91 -7.64 4.94
C LEU A 64 36.05 -7.23 4.01
N VAL A 65 37.27 -7.62 4.34
CA VAL A 65 38.45 -7.50 3.50
C VAL A 65 38.83 -8.91 3.05
N VAL A 66 38.30 -9.30 1.90
CA VAL A 66 38.48 -10.66 1.38
C VAL A 66 39.75 -10.73 0.54
N ARG A 67 40.74 -11.52 0.98
CA ARG A 67 42.01 -11.74 0.25
C ARG A 67 41.79 -12.84 -0.79
N LEU A 68 41.78 -12.44 -2.06
CA LEU A 68 41.56 -13.30 -3.23
C LEU A 68 42.87 -13.60 -3.91
N ARG A 69 43.09 -14.86 -4.31
CA ARG A 69 44.22 -15.23 -5.15
C ARG A 69 44.01 -14.76 -6.59
N ARG A 70 45.13 -14.35 -7.21
CA ARG A 70 45.19 -14.05 -8.63
C ARG A 70 45.94 -15.18 -9.33
N PHE A 71 45.50 -15.51 -10.53
CA PHE A 71 46.12 -16.52 -11.38
C PHE A 71 46.46 -15.91 -12.72
N ALA A 72 47.53 -16.43 -13.38
CA ALA A 72 47.85 -16.14 -14.74
C ALA A 72 47.91 -17.44 -15.54
N CYS A 73 47.28 -17.46 -16.70
CA CYS A 73 47.29 -18.61 -17.58
C CYS A 73 48.70 -18.83 -18.16
N THR A 74 49.18 -20.05 -18.11
CA THR A 74 50.48 -20.44 -18.72
C THR A 74 50.42 -20.50 -20.24
N HIS A 75 49.21 -20.68 -20.82
CA HIS A 75 48.99 -20.81 -22.25
C HIS A 75 48.61 -19.49 -22.94
N CYS A 76 47.44 -18.90 -22.57
CA CYS A 76 46.92 -17.71 -23.24
C CYS A 76 47.24 -16.38 -22.51
N ARG A 77 48.03 -16.43 -21.43
CA ARG A 77 48.51 -15.28 -20.61
C ARG A 77 47.40 -14.45 -19.94
N ARG A 78 46.12 -14.84 -20.00
CA ARG A 78 45.04 -14.17 -19.30
C ARG A 78 45.25 -14.24 -17.79
N VAL A 79 44.83 -13.17 -17.10
CA VAL A 79 44.91 -13.05 -15.65
C VAL A 79 43.50 -13.00 -15.11
N TRP A 80 43.24 -13.74 -14.04
CA TRP A 80 41.94 -13.71 -13.33
C TRP A 80 42.15 -13.80 -11.82
N ARG A 81 41.12 -13.67 -11.07
CA ARG A 81 41.06 -13.84 -9.62
C ARG A 81 40.01 -14.88 -9.27
N GLN A 82 40.04 -15.38 -8.04
CA GLN A 82 39.03 -16.28 -7.51
C GLN A 82 37.62 -15.73 -7.74
N ASP A 83 36.70 -16.63 -8.01
CA ASP A 83 35.30 -16.28 -8.17
C ASP A 83 34.70 -15.89 -6.82
N THR A 84 33.95 -14.85 -6.81
CA THR A 84 33.24 -14.30 -5.62
C THR A 84 31.77 -14.10 -5.88
N SER A 85 31.20 -14.74 -6.90
CA SER A 85 29.79 -14.62 -7.30
C SER A 85 28.81 -15.08 -6.19
N THR A 86 29.22 -16.08 -5.39
CA THR A 86 28.46 -16.53 -4.21
C THR A 86 28.43 -15.47 -3.09
N LEU A 87 29.39 -14.57 -3.05
CA LEU A 87 29.55 -13.59 -1.99
C LEU A 87 28.92 -12.25 -2.35
N ALA A 88 29.11 -11.79 -3.58
CA ALA A 88 28.65 -10.49 -4.03
C ALA A 88 28.65 -10.40 -5.55
N GLU A 89 27.72 -9.67 -6.12
CA GLU A 89 27.68 -9.36 -7.55
C GLU A 89 29.00 -8.78 -8.06
N PRO A 90 29.35 -9.00 -9.34
CA PRO A 90 30.51 -8.41 -9.95
C PRO A 90 30.58 -6.89 -9.78
N ARG A 91 31.72 -6.36 -9.38
CA ARG A 91 31.98 -4.92 -9.21
C ARG A 91 31.16 -4.22 -8.11
N THR A 92 30.33 -4.91 -7.37
CA THR A 92 29.61 -4.32 -6.25
C THR A 92 30.47 -4.22 -4.98
N ARG A 93 30.04 -3.32 -4.08
CA ARG A 93 30.66 -3.11 -2.76
C ARG A 93 29.85 -3.72 -1.62
N LEU A 94 28.82 -4.47 -1.93
CA LEU A 94 27.90 -5.08 -0.96
C LEU A 94 27.93 -6.60 -1.13
N THR A 95 27.90 -7.31 -0.02
CA THR A 95 27.60 -8.75 -0.06
C THR A 95 26.11 -8.96 -0.34
N HIS A 96 25.72 -10.12 -0.88
CA HIS A 96 24.33 -10.51 -1.04
C HIS A 96 23.58 -10.43 0.30
N ALA A 97 24.21 -10.88 1.39
CA ALA A 97 23.65 -10.79 2.73
C ALA A 97 23.38 -9.35 3.20
N ALA A 98 24.25 -8.39 2.83
CA ALA A 98 24.03 -6.97 3.16
C ALA A 98 22.85 -6.37 2.38
N VAL A 99 22.67 -6.77 1.13
CA VAL A 99 21.52 -6.33 0.30
C VAL A 99 20.22 -6.89 0.88
N GLU A 100 20.20 -8.18 1.21
CA GLU A 100 19.05 -8.84 1.80
C GLU A 100 18.70 -8.26 3.18
N TRP A 101 19.72 -8.01 4.01
CA TRP A 101 19.53 -7.32 5.29
C TRP A 101 18.92 -5.92 5.10
N GLY A 102 19.42 -5.17 4.11
CA GLY A 102 18.89 -3.83 3.81
C GLY A 102 17.44 -3.87 3.32
N LEU A 103 17.09 -4.85 2.48
CA LEU A 103 15.72 -5.05 2.02
C LEU A 103 14.78 -5.37 3.20
N ARG A 104 15.18 -6.30 4.07
CA ARG A 104 14.40 -6.66 5.26
C ARG A 104 14.26 -5.49 6.25
N ALA A 105 15.33 -4.73 6.44
CA ALA A 105 15.30 -3.54 7.32
C ALA A 105 14.33 -2.47 6.81
N LEU A 106 14.18 -2.32 5.50
CA LEU A 106 13.16 -1.46 4.90
C LEU A 106 11.75 -2.02 5.05
N ALA A 107 11.57 -3.33 4.81
CA ALA A 107 10.27 -3.97 4.76
C ALA A 107 9.68 -4.18 6.17
N LEU A 108 10.47 -4.73 7.09
CA LEU A 108 10.00 -5.18 8.40
C LEU A 108 10.25 -4.15 9.51
N GLU A 109 11.40 -3.47 9.46
CA GLU A 109 11.79 -2.50 10.51
C GLU A 109 11.46 -1.06 10.12
N CYS A 110 10.81 -0.84 9.00
CA CYS A 110 10.42 0.49 8.49
C CYS A 110 11.60 1.49 8.46
N MET A 111 12.83 1.02 8.24
CA MET A 111 14.00 1.90 8.19
C MET A 111 13.98 2.75 6.92
N SER A 112 14.48 4.00 7.03
CA SER A 112 14.75 4.79 5.83
C SER A 112 16.01 4.30 5.12
N VAL A 113 16.12 4.52 3.79
CA VAL A 113 17.35 4.20 3.03
C VAL A 113 18.58 4.89 3.63
N SER A 114 18.43 6.10 4.16
CA SER A 114 19.53 6.83 4.82
C SER A 114 20.04 6.09 6.06
N ARG A 115 19.13 5.51 6.85
CA ARG A 115 19.51 4.71 8.02
C ARG A 115 20.18 3.40 7.61
N VAL A 116 19.65 2.72 6.59
CA VAL A 116 20.28 1.51 6.04
C VAL A 116 21.68 1.82 5.49
N ALA A 117 21.82 2.89 4.74
CA ALA A 117 23.13 3.33 4.21
C ALA A 117 24.14 3.62 5.33
N ALA A 118 23.69 4.32 6.38
CA ALA A 118 24.53 4.60 7.56
C ALA A 118 24.92 3.30 8.28
N ALA A 119 23.99 2.38 8.50
CA ALA A 119 24.24 1.10 9.16
C ALA A 119 25.21 0.20 8.39
N LEU A 120 25.17 0.25 7.04
CA LEU A 120 26.08 -0.49 6.16
C LEU A 120 27.40 0.25 5.89
N GLY A 121 27.51 1.54 6.29
CA GLY A 121 28.69 2.37 6.02
C GLY A 121 28.94 2.67 4.56
N ILE A 122 27.85 2.86 3.78
CA ILE A 122 27.87 3.12 2.32
C ILE A 122 27.11 4.39 1.96
N SER A 123 27.19 4.83 0.71
CA SER A 123 26.41 5.97 0.25
C SER A 123 24.92 5.62 0.12
N TRP A 124 24.08 6.64 0.24
CA TRP A 124 22.64 6.52 0.02
C TRP A 124 22.31 5.92 -1.35
N HIS A 125 22.99 6.39 -2.41
CA HIS A 125 22.79 5.89 -3.76
C HIS A 125 23.13 4.41 -3.90
N THR A 126 24.25 3.98 -3.29
CA THR A 126 24.64 2.55 -3.31
C THR A 126 23.60 1.67 -2.61
N ALA A 127 23.11 2.09 -1.42
CA ALA A 127 22.07 1.37 -0.70
C ALA A 127 20.76 1.33 -1.50
N ASN A 128 20.29 2.49 -1.96
CA ASN A 128 19.03 2.61 -2.69
C ASN A 128 19.03 1.74 -3.95
N ASN A 129 20.05 1.86 -4.79
CA ASN A 129 20.10 1.12 -6.05
C ASN A 129 20.18 -0.40 -5.82
N ALA A 130 21.02 -0.86 -4.89
CA ALA A 130 21.13 -2.28 -4.60
C ALA A 130 19.82 -2.89 -4.09
N ILE A 131 19.14 -2.18 -3.19
CA ILE A 131 17.87 -2.65 -2.63
C ILE A 131 16.75 -2.62 -3.67
N LEU A 132 16.65 -1.56 -4.47
CA LEU A 132 15.63 -1.49 -5.53
C LEU A 132 15.84 -2.57 -6.58
N THR A 133 17.08 -2.78 -7.06
CA THR A 133 17.38 -3.88 -8.00
C THR A 133 17.01 -5.25 -7.42
N ARG A 134 17.32 -5.49 -6.14
CA ARG A 134 16.93 -6.73 -5.48
C ARG A 134 15.41 -6.90 -5.36
N ALA A 135 14.70 -5.83 -5.00
CA ALA A 135 13.24 -5.81 -4.92
C ALA A 135 12.60 -6.02 -6.31
N GLU A 136 13.15 -5.42 -7.36
CA GLU A 136 12.70 -5.67 -8.73
C GLU A 136 12.81 -7.14 -9.10
N GLN A 137 13.92 -7.79 -8.78
CA GLN A 137 14.13 -9.21 -9.07
C GLN A 137 13.18 -10.13 -8.28
N THR A 138 12.91 -9.82 -7.01
CA THR A 138 12.17 -10.71 -6.11
C THR A 138 10.68 -10.43 -6.03
N ILE A 139 10.25 -9.20 -6.26
CA ILE A 139 8.85 -8.77 -6.11
C ILE A 139 8.23 -8.47 -7.46
N THR A 140 8.72 -7.46 -8.18
CA THR A 140 8.10 -7.05 -9.44
C THR A 140 8.39 -8.00 -10.61
N GLY A 141 9.52 -8.68 -10.57
CA GLY A 141 9.89 -9.73 -11.51
C GLY A 141 9.31 -11.11 -11.22
N ASN A 142 8.63 -11.28 -10.07
CA ASN A 142 7.96 -12.54 -9.76
C ASN A 142 6.66 -12.65 -10.59
N PRO A 143 6.54 -13.62 -11.52
CA PRO A 143 5.34 -13.82 -12.33
C PRO A 143 4.11 -14.17 -11.46
N ASP A 144 4.32 -14.91 -10.37
CA ASP A 144 3.25 -15.44 -9.52
C ASP A 144 2.60 -14.38 -8.61
N ARG A 145 3.12 -13.15 -8.62
CA ARG A 145 2.61 -12.09 -7.71
C ARG A 145 1.15 -11.72 -7.93
N PHE A 146 0.60 -12.05 -9.08
CA PHE A 146 -0.81 -11.82 -9.43
C PHE A 146 -1.68 -13.08 -9.31
N ASP A 147 -1.10 -14.21 -8.92
CA ASP A 147 -1.84 -15.47 -8.83
C ASP A 147 -2.85 -15.46 -7.69
N GLY A 148 -3.96 -16.18 -7.91
CA GLY A 148 -4.99 -16.38 -6.92
C GLY A 148 -5.87 -15.16 -6.65
N VAL A 149 -5.83 -14.11 -7.47
CA VAL A 149 -6.67 -12.92 -7.29
C VAL A 149 -8.07 -13.18 -7.82
N GLU A 150 -9.05 -13.18 -6.92
CA GLU A 150 -10.49 -13.30 -7.20
C GLU A 150 -11.26 -12.06 -6.74
N VAL A 151 -10.76 -11.35 -5.72
CA VAL A 151 -11.32 -10.10 -5.23
C VAL A 151 -10.30 -8.99 -5.37
N LEU A 152 -10.56 -8.07 -6.28
CA LEU A 152 -9.69 -6.92 -6.57
C LEU A 152 -10.21 -5.67 -5.83
N GLY A 153 -9.38 -5.06 -5.01
CA GLY A 153 -9.59 -3.72 -4.46
C GLY A 153 -8.94 -2.65 -5.34
N VAL A 154 -9.63 -1.55 -5.56
CA VAL A 154 -9.11 -0.42 -6.34
C VAL A 154 -9.41 0.89 -5.61
N ASP A 155 -8.37 1.73 -5.46
CA ASP A 155 -8.49 3.04 -4.83
C ASP A 155 -7.50 4.04 -5.40
N GLU A 156 -7.69 5.33 -5.07
CA GLU A 156 -6.73 6.38 -5.40
C GLU A 156 -5.88 6.75 -4.17
N HIS A 157 -4.61 7.05 -4.40
CA HIS A 157 -3.72 7.50 -3.33
C HIS A 157 -2.87 8.70 -3.77
N VAL A 158 -2.57 9.60 -2.81
CA VAL A 158 -1.71 10.77 -3.03
C VAL A 158 -0.27 10.40 -2.73
N TRP A 159 0.53 10.09 -3.74
CA TRP A 159 1.92 9.69 -3.55
C TRP A 159 2.89 10.85 -3.28
N ARG A 160 2.54 12.07 -3.67
CA ARG A 160 3.29 13.28 -3.31
C ARG A 160 2.42 14.51 -3.21
N HIS A 161 2.75 15.42 -2.30
CA HIS A 161 2.13 16.73 -2.22
C HIS A 161 2.85 17.71 -3.15
N THR A 162 2.23 18.01 -4.26
CA THR A 162 2.70 19.01 -5.23
C THR A 162 1.54 19.89 -5.69
N ARG A 163 1.84 21.15 -5.99
CA ARG A 163 0.85 22.04 -6.60
C ARG A 163 0.71 21.81 -8.11
N ARG A 164 1.72 21.26 -8.77
CA ARG A 164 1.76 21.02 -10.21
C ARG A 164 2.21 19.57 -10.48
N GLY A 165 1.70 18.99 -11.57
CA GLY A 165 2.01 17.64 -12.01
C GLY A 165 1.21 16.54 -11.30
N ASP A 166 1.50 15.30 -11.64
CA ASP A 166 0.77 14.14 -11.19
C ASP A 166 1.06 13.84 -9.71
N ARG A 167 0.04 13.94 -8.89
CA ARG A 167 0.09 13.66 -7.46
C ARG A 167 -0.67 12.41 -7.06
N TYR A 168 -1.44 11.83 -7.96
CA TYR A 168 -2.28 10.67 -7.70
C TYR A 168 -1.70 9.42 -8.36
N VAL A 169 -1.91 8.31 -7.69
CA VAL A 169 -1.71 6.96 -8.21
C VAL A 169 -2.99 6.16 -7.99
N THR A 170 -3.21 5.17 -8.83
CA THR A 170 -4.22 4.12 -8.60
C THR A 170 -3.51 2.95 -7.95
N VAL A 171 -4.10 2.44 -6.87
CA VAL A 171 -3.60 1.34 -6.05
C VAL A 171 -4.49 0.13 -6.32
N MET A 172 -3.89 -1.00 -6.70
CA MET A 172 -4.55 -2.28 -6.91
C MET A 172 -4.16 -3.24 -5.80
N ILE A 173 -5.15 -3.89 -5.19
CA ILE A 173 -5.01 -4.69 -3.99
C ILE A 173 -5.73 -6.02 -4.16
N ASP A 174 -5.09 -7.10 -3.74
CA ASP A 174 -5.72 -8.40 -3.59
C ASP A 174 -6.45 -8.46 -2.24
N LEU A 175 -7.77 -8.56 -2.30
CA LEU A 175 -8.64 -8.74 -1.14
C LEU A 175 -9.10 -10.20 -0.97
N THR A 176 -8.67 -11.12 -1.83
CA THR A 176 -9.02 -12.55 -1.77
C THR A 176 -8.68 -13.15 -0.41
N PRO A 177 -7.45 -12.92 0.15
CA PRO A 177 -7.11 -13.48 1.46
C PRO A 177 -8.01 -12.99 2.61
N VAL A 178 -8.52 -11.76 2.50
CA VAL A 178 -9.46 -11.20 3.51
C VAL A 178 -10.82 -11.86 3.40
N ARG A 179 -11.34 -12.05 2.17
CA ARG A 179 -12.59 -12.75 1.91
C ARG A 179 -12.55 -14.18 2.48
N ASP A 180 -11.48 -14.89 2.20
CA ASP A 180 -11.32 -16.32 2.52
C ASP A 180 -10.77 -16.56 3.92
N ARG A 181 -10.36 -15.49 4.64
CA ARG A 181 -9.72 -15.56 5.96
C ARG A 181 -8.36 -16.28 5.94
N SER A 182 -7.69 -16.34 4.80
CA SER A 182 -6.36 -16.96 4.65
C SER A 182 -5.21 -16.03 5.00
N GLY A 183 -5.46 -14.70 5.06
CA GLY A 183 -4.43 -13.72 5.39
C GLY A 183 -4.87 -12.27 5.23
N PRO A 184 -3.93 -11.33 5.38
CA PRO A 184 -4.18 -9.91 5.15
C PRO A 184 -4.29 -9.60 3.65
N ALA A 185 -4.89 -8.43 3.34
CA ALA A 185 -4.86 -7.88 1.99
C ALA A 185 -3.42 -7.64 1.51
N ARG A 186 -3.21 -7.80 0.21
CA ARG A 186 -1.90 -7.72 -0.43
C ARG A 186 -1.87 -6.63 -1.50
N LEU A 187 -0.88 -5.74 -1.45
CA LEU A 187 -0.66 -4.75 -2.50
C LEU A 187 -0.18 -5.45 -3.79
N LEU A 188 -0.94 -5.29 -4.87
CA LEU A 188 -0.60 -5.83 -6.18
C LEU A 188 0.23 -4.86 -7.00
N ASP A 189 -0.22 -3.61 -7.09
CA ASP A 189 0.47 -2.61 -7.91
C ASP A 189 0.10 -1.18 -7.52
N VAL A 190 0.95 -0.23 -7.95
CA VAL A 190 0.74 1.21 -7.82
C VAL A 190 1.09 1.85 -9.15
N VAL A 191 0.10 2.40 -9.85
CA VAL A 191 0.28 2.97 -11.19
C VAL A 191 -0.05 4.47 -11.23
N PRO A 192 0.61 5.27 -12.10
CA PRO A 192 0.42 6.72 -12.15
C PRO A 192 -0.97 7.09 -12.64
N GLY A 193 -1.58 8.09 -12.00
CA GLY A 193 -2.88 8.64 -12.37
C GLY A 193 -4.05 8.01 -11.64
N ARG A 194 -5.28 8.55 -11.90
CA ARG A 194 -6.53 8.12 -11.25
C ARG A 194 -7.72 8.14 -12.21
N SER A 195 -7.51 7.82 -13.47
CA SER A 195 -8.56 7.86 -14.48
C SER A 195 -9.07 6.47 -14.85
N LYS A 196 -10.26 6.42 -15.48
CA LYS A 196 -10.77 5.20 -16.13
C LYS A 196 -9.72 4.52 -17.00
N LYS A 197 -8.98 5.30 -17.81
CA LYS A 197 -7.95 4.79 -18.72
C LYS A 197 -6.83 4.08 -17.96
N VAL A 198 -6.42 4.58 -16.80
CA VAL A 198 -5.35 3.98 -16.00
C VAL A 198 -5.74 2.56 -15.57
N LEU A 199 -6.89 2.40 -14.94
CA LEU A 199 -7.35 1.08 -14.51
C LEU A 199 -7.62 0.17 -15.72
N LYS A 200 -8.27 0.67 -16.77
CA LYS A 200 -8.52 -0.09 -17.99
C LYS A 200 -7.21 -0.63 -18.60
N THR A 201 -6.19 0.23 -18.75
CA THR A 201 -4.89 -0.18 -19.28
C THR A 201 -4.22 -1.22 -18.39
N TRP A 202 -4.29 -1.06 -17.08
CA TRP A 202 -3.71 -2.04 -16.14
C TRP A 202 -4.40 -3.40 -16.25
N LEU A 203 -5.73 -3.43 -16.31
CA LEU A 203 -6.52 -4.67 -16.47
C LEU A 203 -6.26 -5.35 -17.82
N SER A 204 -6.18 -4.58 -18.91
CA SER A 204 -5.93 -5.14 -20.26
C SER A 204 -4.54 -5.79 -20.41
N GLN A 205 -3.59 -5.47 -19.54
CA GLN A 205 -2.29 -6.12 -19.49
C GLN A 205 -2.30 -7.50 -18.82
N ARG A 206 -3.41 -7.88 -18.18
CA ARG A 206 -3.60 -9.20 -17.59
C ARG A 206 -4.13 -10.15 -18.66
N ASP A 207 -3.69 -11.41 -18.61
CA ASP A 207 -4.21 -12.42 -19.52
C ASP A 207 -5.71 -12.68 -19.28
N GLN A 208 -6.33 -13.39 -20.21
CA GLN A 208 -7.75 -13.65 -20.18
C GLN A 208 -8.13 -14.56 -19.01
N ASP A 209 -7.28 -15.52 -18.64
CA ASP A 209 -7.53 -16.46 -17.56
C ASP A 209 -7.49 -15.73 -16.21
N TRP A 210 -6.54 -14.82 -16.02
CA TRP A 210 -6.50 -13.98 -14.83
C TRP A 210 -7.76 -13.11 -14.73
N ARG A 211 -8.12 -12.42 -15.83
CA ARG A 211 -9.31 -11.58 -15.84
C ARG A 211 -10.57 -12.40 -15.59
N GLY A 212 -10.66 -13.61 -16.14
CA GLY A 212 -11.78 -14.54 -15.95
C GLY A 212 -11.96 -15.02 -14.50
N ARG A 213 -10.88 -15.06 -13.70
CA ARG A 213 -10.94 -15.46 -12.29
C ARG A 213 -11.43 -14.37 -11.36
N VAL A 214 -11.32 -13.10 -11.74
CA VAL A 214 -11.76 -11.99 -10.86
C VAL A 214 -13.29 -11.99 -10.77
N GLU A 215 -13.82 -12.29 -9.59
CA GLU A 215 -15.26 -12.35 -9.30
C GLU A 215 -15.83 -11.02 -8.81
N VAL A 216 -15.02 -10.26 -8.06
CA VAL A 216 -15.45 -9.03 -7.39
C VAL A 216 -14.42 -7.92 -7.58
N VAL A 217 -14.90 -6.72 -7.85
CA VAL A 217 -14.10 -5.49 -7.81
C VAL A 217 -14.68 -4.56 -6.76
N ALA A 218 -13.98 -4.41 -5.63
CA ALA A 218 -14.30 -3.46 -4.58
C ALA A 218 -13.67 -2.10 -4.89
N MET A 219 -14.48 -1.05 -4.88
CA MET A 219 -14.04 0.29 -5.26
C MET A 219 -14.81 1.39 -4.51
N ASP A 220 -14.29 2.60 -4.59
CA ASP A 220 -15.00 3.80 -4.16
C ASP A 220 -16.16 4.18 -5.12
N GLY A 221 -16.74 5.35 -4.90
CA GLY A 221 -17.83 5.87 -5.76
C GLY A 221 -17.40 6.35 -7.15
N PHE A 222 -16.12 6.30 -7.52
CA PHE A 222 -15.66 6.84 -8.79
C PHE A 222 -16.15 6.03 -9.99
N THR A 223 -16.99 6.66 -10.82
CA THR A 223 -17.63 6.02 -11.98
C THR A 223 -16.64 5.53 -13.04
N GLY A 224 -15.47 6.15 -13.12
CA GLY A 224 -14.40 5.75 -14.04
C GLY A 224 -13.87 4.34 -13.74
N PHE A 225 -13.70 3.97 -12.47
CA PHE A 225 -13.26 2.63 -12.09
C PHE A 225 -14.35 1.58 -12.39
N LYS A 226 -15.61 1.91 -12.08
CA LYS A 226 -16.75 1.05 -12.43
C LYS A 226 -16.82 0.76 -13.93
N SER A 227 -16.67 1.80 -14.76
CA SER A 227 -16.70 1.64 -16.22
C SER A 227 -15.52 0.81 -16.73
N ALA A 228 -14.31 1.02 -16.20
CA ALA A 228 -13.14 0.25 -16.56
C ALA A 228 -13.29 -1.24 -16.17
N ALA A 229 -13.79 -1.51 -14.97
CA ALA A 229 -14.05 -2.86 -14.50
C ALA A 229 -15.13 -3.55 -15.36
N GLY A 230 -16.24 -2.88 -15.67
CA GLY A 230 -17.29 -3.45 -16.52
C GLY A 230 -16.86 -3.75 -17.95
N GLU A 231 -15.88 -3.00 -18.50
CA GLU A 231 -15.34 -3.24 -19.85
C GLU A 231 -14.32 -4.37 -19.89
N GLU A 232 -13.45 -4.49 -18.88
CA GLU A 232 -12.34 -5.46 -18.88
C GLU A 232 -12.65 -6.74 -18.10
N LEU A 233 -13.60 -6.69 -17.15
CA LEU A 233 -14.00 -7.78 -16.26
C LEU A 233 -15.54 -7.92 -16.27
N PRO A 234 -16.16 -8.24 -17.41
CA PRO A 234 -17.63 -8.19 -17.56
C PRO A 234 -18.35 -9.18 -16.63
N GLN A 235 -17.71 -10.27 -16.18
CA GLN A 235 -18.25 -11.24 -15.25
C GLN A 235 -18.12 -10.81 -13.78
N ALA A 236 -17.21 -9.88 -13.48
CA ALA A 236 -16.95 -9.45 -12.13
C ALA A 236 -18.07 -8.54 -11.58
N ARG A 237 -18.42 -8.74 -10.31
CA ARG A 237 -19.39 -7.90 -9.62
C ARG A 237 -18.70 -6.68 -9.01
N ALA A 238 -19.12 -5.49 -9.41
CA ALA A 238 -18.72 -4.26 -8.76
C ALA A 238 -19.37 -4.16 -7.38
N VAL A 239 -18.58 -3.88 -6.35
CA VAL A 239 -19.02 -3.61 -4.98
C VAL A 239 -18.55 -2.23 -4.58
N MET A 240 -19.51 -1.37 -4.22
CA MET A 240 -19.20 -0.05 -3.68
C MET A 240 -18.91 -0.17 -2.18
N ASP A 241 -17.78 0.37 -1.76
CA ASP A 241 -17.33 0.28 -0.38
C ASP A 241 -18.30 0.93 0.61
N PRO A 242 -18.73 0.20 1.68
CA PRO A 242 -19.61 0.72 2.71
C PRO A 242 -19.12 2.02 3.35
N PHE A 243 -17.80 2.13 3.61
CA PHE A 243 -17.25 3.34 4.21
C PHE A 243 -17.48 4.57 3.33
N HIS A 244 -17.29 4.44 2.02
CA HIS A 244 -17.55 5.54 1.07
C HIS A 244 -19.03 5.91 1.00
N VAL A 245 -19.94 4.94 1.06
CA VAL A 245 -21.38 5.20 1.08
C VAL A 245 -21.78 5.95 2.37
N VAL A 246 -21.27 5.49 3.53
CA VAL A 246 -21.50 6.15 4.81
C VAL A 246 -20.89 7.56 4.85
N SER A 247 -19.67 7.71 4.34
CA SER A 247 -18.98 9.00 4.25
C SER A 247 -19.71 10.00 3.36
N LEU A 248 -20.28 9.53 2.23
CA LEU A 248 -21.11 10.36 1.36
C LEU A 248 -22.34 10.87 2.11
N ALA A 249 -23.07 10.00 2.81
CA ALA A 249 -24.25 10.37 3.59
C ALA A 249 -23.88 11.34 4.75
N ALA A 250 -22.78 11.08 5.45
CA ALA A 250 -22.23 11.98 6.48
C ALA A 250 -21.90 13.37 5.93
N SER A 251 -21.31 13.42 4.74
CA SER A 251 -21.01 14.69 4.05
C SER A 251 -22.28 15.47 3.72
N LYS A 252 -23.34 14.79 3.25
CA LYS A 252 -24.64 15.41 2.97
C LYS A 252 -25.33 15.92 4.22
N LEU A 253 -25.28 15.15 5.32
CA LEU A 253 -25.77 15.59 6.62
C LEU A 253 -25.03 16.86 7.10
N ASP A 254 -23.70 16.92 6.97
CA ASP A 254 -22.94 18.09 7.38
C ASP A 254 -23.19 19.31 6.46
N GLN A 255 -23.43 19.10 5.17
CA GLN A 255 -23.86 20.15 4.23
C GLN A 255 -25.20 20.74 4.65
N CYS A 256 -26.21 19.89 4.93
CA CYS A 256 -27.51 20.31 5.44
C CYS A 256 -27.38 21.10 6.74
N ARG A 257 -26.66 20.55 7.73
CA ARG A 257 -26.38 21.23 9.00
C ARG A 257 -25.79 22.62 8.79
N ARG A 258 -24.81 22.76 7.90
CA ARG A 258 -24.17 24.08 7.62
C ARG A 258 -25.12 25.04 6.93
N ARG A 259 -25.97 24.56 6.01
CA ARG A 259 -26.98 25.37 5.33
C ARG A 259 -28.00 25.91 6.33
N ILE A 260 -28.59 25.03 7.14
CA ILE A 260 -29.57 25.40 8.17
C ILE A 260 -28.94 26.34 9.21
N GLN A 261 -27.74 26.07 9.68
CA GLN A 261 -27.05 26.95 10.59
C GLN A 261 -26.85 28.35 10.01
N ARG A 262 -26.46 28.46 8.73
CA ARG A 262 -26.31 29.76 8.07
C ARG A 262 -27.65 30.47 7.92
N ALA A 263 -28.72 29.73 7.59
CA ALA A 263 -30.07 30.32 7.49
C ALA A 263 -30.53 30.91 8.84
N ILE A 264 -30.25 30.23 9.96
CA ILE A 264 -30.66 30.70 11.30
C ILE A 264 -29.77 31.83 11.81
N THR A 265 -28.46 31.77 11.60
CA THR A 265 -27.49 32.67 12.26
C THR A 265 -26.93 33.74 11.36
N GLY A 266 -27.18 33.68 10.05
CA GLY A 266 -26.63 34.58 9.02
C GLY A 266 -25.10 34.41 8.80
N ARG A 267 -24.47 33.50 9.52
CA ARG A 267 -23.01 33.34 9.55
C ARG A 267 -22.51 31.90 9.64
N ARG A 268 -21.21 31.73 9.47
CA ARG A 268 -20.54 30.46 9.72
C ARG A 268 -20.57 30.11 11.22
N GLY A 269 -20.77 28.84 11.57
CA GLY A 269 -20.92 28.38 12.94
C GLY A 269 -19.75 28.73 13.87
N ARG A 270 -20.11 29.07 15.11
CA ARG A 270 -19.18 29.36 16.22
C ARG A 270 -19.40 28.35 17.37
N ALA A 271 -18.47 28.29 18.30
CA ALA A 271 -18.48 27.36 19.43
C ALA A 271 -19.76 27.43 20.31
N GLY A 272 -20.43 28.61 20.35
CA GLY A 272 -21.68 28.78 21.07
C GLY A 272 -22.95 28.25 20.35
N ASP A 273 -22.86 28.02 19.04
CA ASP A 273 -24.03 27.65 18.25
C ASP A 273 -24.40 26.17 18.46
N ARG A 274 -25.67 25.85 18.72
CA ARG A 274 -26.13 24.49 19.01
C ARG A 274 -25.79 23.50 17.89
N LEU A 275 -26.10 23.81 16.63
CA LEU A 275 -25.77 22.98 15.47
C LEU A 275 -24.26 22.79 15.28
N TYR A 276 -23.44 23.82 15.54
CA TYR A 276 -21.99 23.69 15.45
C TYR A 276 -21.42 22.74 16.54
N ARG A 277 -21.93 22.85 17.76
CA ARG A 277 -21.55 21.97 18.88
C ARG A 277 -21.93 20.53 18.63
N ALA A 278 -23.08 20.27 17.99
CA ALA A 278 -23.58 18.93 17.67
C ALA A 278 -22.86 18.24 16.51
N ARG A 279 -21.99 18.93 15.75
CA ARG A 279 -21.38 18.42 14.51
C ARG A 279 -20.70 17.05 14.62
N ARG A 280 -20.06 16.74 15.76
CA ARG A 280 -19.45 15.42 15.99
C ARG A 280 -20.47 14.37 16.41
N THR A 281 -21.38 14.75 17.29
CA THR A 281 -22.46 13.88 17.79
C THR A 281 -23.36 13.42 16.64
N LEU A 282 -23.68 14.30 15.68
CA LEU A 282 -24.47 13.95 14.49
C LEU A 282 -23.81 12.87 13.60
N HIS A 283 -22.47 12.73 13.63
CA HIS A 283 -21.77 11.69 12.89
C HIS A 283 -21.62 10.38 13.68
N THR A 284 -22.03 10.35 14.95
CA THR A 284 -21.99 9.14 15.75
C THR A 284 -23.20 8.26 15.41
N GLY A 285 -22.99 6.95 15.24
CA GLY A 285 -24.09 6.00 15.05
C GLY A 285 -24.97 5.97 16.29
N ALA A 286 -26.29 5.92 16.12
CA ALA A 286 -27.27 6.02 17.22
C ALA A 286 -27.00 5.01 18.34
N SER A 287 -26.60 3.78 18.00
CA SER A 287 -26.27 2.72 18.98
C SER A 287 -24.99 2.96 19.79
N LEU A 288 -24.21 3.99 19.47
CA LEU A 288 -22.95 4.35 20.14
C LEU A 288 -23.05 5.69 20.88
N LEU A 289 -24.22 6.32 20.88
CA LEU A 289 -24.43 7.56 21.61
C LEU A 289 -24.48 7.29 23.12
N THR A 290 -23.85 8.15 23.90
CA THR A 290 -24.03 8.19 25.34
C THR A 290 -25.37 8.88 25.68
N ASP A 291 -25.91 8.64 26.87
CA ASP A 291 -27.17 9.27 27.31
C ASP A 291 -27.11 10.79 27.19
N ALA A 292 -26.01 11.43 27.62
CA ALA A 292 -25.80 12.88 27.50
C ALA A 292 -25.74 13.36 26.04
N GLN A 293 -25.30 12.51 25.10
CA GLN A 293 -25.31 12.84 23.67
C GLN A 293 -26.69 12.69 23.07
N THR A 294 -27.46 11.69 23.50
CA THR A 294 -28.87 11.47 23.13
C THR A 294 -29.72 12.64 23.57
N GLU A 295 -29.68 13.01 24.85
CA GLU A 295 -30.40 14.16 25.39
C GLU A 295 -30.07 15.47 24.66
N ARG A 296 -28.79 15.65 24.31
CA ARG A 296 -28.37 16.83 23.53
C ARG A 296 -28.96 16.84 22.12
N LEU A 297 -29.10 15.68 21.46
CA LEU A 297 -29.73 15.59 20.14
C LEU A 297 -31.25 15.77 20.25
N GLU A 298 -31.90 15.23 21.26
CA GLU A 298 -33.30 15.45 21.52
C GLU A 298 -33.61 16.93 21.72
N THR A 299 -32.85 17.62 22.60
CA THR A 299 -32.94 19.07 22.78
C THR A 299 -32.68 19.86 21.50
N LEU A 300 -31.74 19.38 20.65
CA LEU A 300 -31.44 20.00 19.36
C LEU A 300 -32.62 19.87 18.40
N PHE A 301 -33.22 18.68 18.30
CA PHE A 301 -34.29 18.35 17.37
C PHE A 301 -35.68 18.81 17.84
N ALA A 302 -35.83 19.21 19.10
CA ALA A 302 -37.04 19.87 19.61
C ALA A 302 -37.27 21.26 18.98
N ASP A 303 -36.30 21.84 18.30
CA ASP A 303 -36.42 23.10 17.58
C ASP A 303 -36.76 22.82 16.10
N ASP A 304 -37.97 23.17 15.69
CA ASP A 304 -38.51 22.95 14.33
C ASP A 304 -37.61 23.50 13.23
N ARG A 305 -36.83 24.55 13.52
CA ARG A 305 -35.85 25.08 12.56
C ARG A 305 -34.76 24.09 12.20
N HIS A 306 -34.58 23.03 13.00
CA HIS A 306 -33.61 21.96 12.77
C HIS A 306 -34.22 20.71 12.09
N ALA A 307 -35.54 20.73 11.74
CA ALA A 307 -36.22 19.57 11.16
C ALA A 307 -35.50 18.97 9.95
N ALA A 308 -34.93 19.79 9.05
CA ALA A 308 -34.15 19.31 7.92
C ALA A 308 -32.89 18.56 8.34
N VAL A 309 -32.21 18.99 9.41
CA VAL A 309 -31.06 18.31 9.98
C VAL A 309 -31.46 16.99 10.63
N GLN A 310 -32.55 16.95 11.34
CA GLN A 310 -33.12 15.74 11.96
C GLN A 310 -33.45 14.69 10.89
N ALA A 311 -34.15 15.10 9.82
CA ALA A 311 -34.49 14.21 8.70
C ALA A 311 -33.24 13.65 8.03
N SER A 312 -32.26 14.50 7.76
CA SER A 312 -30.98 14.10 7.19
C SER A 312 -30.21 13.14 8.10
N TRP A 313 -30.22 13.36 9.41
CA TRP A 313 -29.64 12.48 10.41
C TRP A 313 -30.36 11.12 10.44
N GLY A 314 -31.68 11.10 10.34
CA GLY A 314 -32.46 9.86 10.25
C GLY A 314 -32.12 9.01 9.05
N VAL A 315 -31.91 9.61 7.86
CA VAL A 315 -31.43 8.92 6.66
C VAL A 315 -30.04 8.32 6.90
N TYR A 316 -29.12 9.11 7.47
CA TYR A 316 -27.76 8.67 7.80
C TYR A 316 -27.76 7.49 8.79
N GLN A 317 -28.58 7.52 9.84
CA GLN A 317 -28.70 6.45 10.82
C GLN A 317 -29.26 5.16 10.21
N ARG A 318 -30.29 5.25 9.37
CA ARG A 318 -30.86 4.08 8.66
C ARG A 318 -29.83 3.41 7.77
N LEU A 319 -28.97 4.19 7.11
CA LEU A 319 -27.89 3.68 6.28
C LEU A 319 -26.82 2.96 7.11
N ILE A 320 -26.39 3.53 8.24
CA ILE A 320 -25.47 2.88 9.19
C ILE A 320 -26.08 1.59 9.72
N GLN A 321 -27.36 1.61 10.11
CA GLN A 321 -28.08 0.45 10.62
C GLN A 321 -28.07 -0.70 9.62
N ALA A 322 -28.34 -0.44 8.34
CA ALA A 322 -28.32 -1.46 7.29
C ALA A 322 -26.95 -2.14 7.21
N TYR A 323 -25.85 -1.37 7.24
CA TYR A 323 -24.50 -1.94 7.20
C TYR A 323 -24.02 -2.62 8.50
N ARG A 324 -24.62 -2.26 9.65
CA ARG A 324 -24.29 -2.87 10.95
C ARG A 324 -25.13 -4.09 11.30
N THR A 325 -26.15 -4.37 10.52
CA THR A 325 -27.00 -5.56 10.71
C THR A 325 -26.15 -6.82 10.42
N GLU A 326 -26.06 -7.71 11.40
CA GLU A 326 -25.23 -8.93 11.31
C GLU A 326 -25.73 -9.88 10.22
N GLU A 327 -27.06 -10.03 10.11
CA GLU A 327 -27.66 -10.82 9.05
C GLU A 327 -27.62 -10.05 7.71
N ALA A 328 -26.84 -10.54 6.77
CA ALA A 328 -26.63 -9.88 5.48
C ALA A 328 -27.94 -9.69 4.69
N GLY A 329 -28.86 -10.68 4.74
CA GLY A 329 -30.16 -10.61 4.07
C GLY A 329 -31.04 -9.48 4.61
N LEU A 330 -31.11 -9.34 5.94
CA LEU A 330 -31.81 -8.26 6.60
C LEU A 330 -31.16 -6.91 6.33
N GLY A 331 -29.81 -6.83 6.39
CA GLY A 331 -29.07 -5.62 6.04
C GLY A 331 -29.35 -5.15 4.61
N LYS A 332 -29.35 -6.08 3.65
CA LYS A 332 -29.72 -5.83 2.26
C LYS A 332 -31.14 -5.30 2.13
N TYR A 333 -32.10 -5.95 2.79
CA TYR A 333 -33.48 -5.52 2.80
C TYR A 333 -33.66 -4.09 3.34
N LEU A 334 -33.02 -3.77 4.46
CA LEU A 334 -33.06 -2.43 5.06
C LEU A 334 -32.45 -1.38 4.11
N MET A 335 -31.33 -1.69 3.47
CA MET A 335 -30.71 -0.81 2.49
C MET A 335 -31.60 -0.61 1.25
N GLN A 336 -32.16 -1.68 0.71
CA GLN A 336 -33.09 -1.60 -0.42
C GLN A 336 -34.30 -0.73 -0.07
N ARG A 337 -34.91 -0.94 1.08
CA ARG A 337 -36.05 -0.12 1.56
C ARG A 337 -35.68 1.37 1.72
N LEU A 338 -34.47 1.64 2.19
CA LEU A 338 -33.98 3.02 2.29
C LEU A 338 -33.85 3.65 0.89
N ILE A 339 -33.21 2.97 -0.05
CA ILE A 339 -33.04 3.45 -1.43
C ILE A 339 -34.43 3.68 -2.08
N ASP A 340 -35.35 2.73 -1.95
CA ASP A 340 -36.70 2.83 -2.52
C ASP A 340 -37.48 3.99 -1.93
N SER A 341 -37.39 4.19 -0.62
CA SER A 341 -38.09 5.32 0.04
C SER A 341 -37.55 6.67 -0.45
N LEU A 342 -36.24 6.79 -0.64
CA LEU A 342 -35.61 8.02 -1.15
C LEU A 342 -35.90 8.25 -2.63
N ARG A 343 -36.04 7.18 -3.40
CA ARG A 343 -36.43 7.25 -4.84
C ARG A 343 -37.87 7.71 -5.03
N GLN A 344 -38.78 7.28 -4.16
CA GLN A 344 -40.19 7.63 -4.26
C GLN A 344 -40.46 9.11 -3.98
N ALA A 345 -39.94 9.61 -2.87
CA ALA A 345 -40.11 11.03 -2.51
C ALA A 345 -39.05 11.48 -1.51
N VAL A 346 -38.46 12.62 -1.75
CA VAL A 346 -37.66 13.38 -0.78
C VAL A 346 -38.38 14.72 -0.55
N PRO A 347 -38.75 15.06 0.70
CA PRO A 347 -39.45 16.31 1.01
C PRO A 347 -38.69 17.54 0.50
N GLU A 348 -39.45 18.61 0.24
CA GLU A 348 -38.88 19.92 -0.09
C GLU A 348 -38.00 20.44 1.04
N GLY A 349 -36.92 21.20 0.69
CA GLY A 349 -35.98 21.71 1.68
C GLY A 349 -34.90 20.71 2.12
N LEU A 350 -34.79 19.53 1.47
CA LEU A 350 -33.78 18.50 1.71
C LEU A 350 -32.92 18.25 0.47
N GLU A 351 -32.36 19.32 -0.13
CA GLU A 351 -31.60 19.29 -1.39
C GLU A 351 -30.38 18.35 -1.31
N GLU A 352 -29.76 18.26 -0.13
CA GLU A 352 -28.63 17.37 0.11
C GLU A 352 -29.05 15.89 0.09
N ILE A 353 -30.24 15.59 0.61
CA ILE A 353 -30.81 14.24 0.58
C ILE A 353 -31.29 13.88 -0.83
N GLN A 354 -31.84 14.82 -1.59
CA GLN A 354 -32.17 14.59 -3.02
C GLN A 354 -30.92 14.20 -3.81
N THR A 355 -29.80 14.89 -3.56
CA THR A 355 -28.52 14.56 -4.19
C THR A 355 -28.02 13.17 -3.76
N LEU A 356 -28.13 12.83 -2.48
CA LEU A 356 -27.80 11.50 -1.95
C LEU A 356 -28.68 10.42 -2.58
N ALA A 357 -29.99 10.63 -2.62
CA ALA A 357 -30.99 9.72 -3.19
C ALA A 357 -30.66 9.35 -4.66
N ARG A 358 -30.29 10.34 -5.47
CA ARG A 358 -29.86 10.12 -6.84
C ARG A 358 -28.66 9.18 -6.91
N THR A 359 -27.60 9.47 -6.16
CA THR A 359 -26.40 8.64 -6.12
C THR A 359 -26.69 7.23 -5.62
N LEU A 360 -27.47 7.08 -4.54
CA LEU A 360 -27.81 5.75 -4.02
C LEU A 360 -28.66 4.95 -5.01
N THR A 361 -29.57 5.59 -5.73
CA THR A 361 -30.39 4.96 -6.78
C THR A 361 -29.55 4.52 -7.99
N GLU A 362 -28.68 5.39 -8.50
CA GLU A 362 -27.76 5.09 -9.62
C GLU A 362 -26.78 3.96 -9.31
N ARG A 363 -26.36 3.86 -8.04
CA ARG A 363 -25.40 2.87 -7.56
C ARG A 363 -26.01 1.72 -6.77
N ALA A 364 -27.36 1.59 -6.77
CA ALA A 364 -28.07 0.60 -5.95
C ALA A 364 -27.52 -0.82 -6.13
N SER A 365 -27.26 -1.22 -7.39
CA SER A 365 -26.71 -2.56 -7.69
C SER A 365 -25.35 -2.83 -7.02
N ASP A 366 -24.47 -1.81 -6.97
CA ASP A 366 -23.13 -1.94 -6.42
C ASP A 366 -23.14 -1.88 -4.88
N ILE A 367 -24.07 -1.08 -4.32
CA ILE A 367 -24.27 -0.96 -2.87
C ILE A 367 -24.86 -2.26 -2.31
N LEU A 368 -25.87 -2.80 -2.97
CA LEU A 368 -26.54 -4.03 -2.54
C LEU A 368 -25.67 -5.27 -2.74
N ALA A 369 -24.77 -5.26 -3.72
CA ALA A 369 -23.83 -6.36 -3.94
C ALA A 369 -22.90 -6.64 -2.75
N TYR A 370 -22.64 -5.65 -1.90
CA TYR A 370 -21.87 -5.84 -0.66
C TYR A 370 -22.50 -6.90 0.26
N PHE A 371 -23.82 -6.91 0.39
CA PHE A 371 -24.52 -7.86 1.24
C PHE A 371 -24.54 -9.28 0.66
N ASP A 372 -24.49 -9.41 -0.66
CA ASP A 372 -24.38 -10.71 -1.35
C ASP A 372 -22.93 -11.25 -1.35
N ARG A 373 -21.95 -10.39 -1.11
CA ARG A 373 -20.52 -10.69 -1.13
C ARG A 373 -19.86 -10.23 0.17
N PRO A 374 -20.12 -10.92 1.29
CA PRO A 374 -19.60 -10.50 2.59
C PRO A 374 -18.06 -10.45 2.58
N ARG A 375 -17.49 -9.53 3.36
CA ARG A 375 -16.04 -9.32 3.47
C ARG A 375 -15.34 -8.82 2.21
N THR A 376 -16.06 -8.22 1.31
CA THR A 376 -15.52 -7.57 0.10
C THR A 376 -15.48 -6.04 0.21
N SER A 377 -15.41 -5.49 1.43
CA SER A 377 -15.24 -4.05 1.62
C SER A 377 -13.83 -3.59 1.23
N ASN A 378 -13.72 -2.34 0.86
CA ASN A 378 -12.42 -1.71 0.54
C ASN A 378 -11.67 -1.23 1.80
N GLY A 379 -12.16 -1.51 3.01
CA GLY A 379 -11.52 -1.13 4.26
C GLY A 379 -10.05 -1.56 4.39
N PRO A 380 -9.66 -2.80 3.99
CA PRO A 380 -8.25 -3.18 3.96
C PRO A 380 -7.41 -2.32 3.02
N THR A 381 -7.98 -1.77 1.95
CA THR A 381 -7.30 -0.83 1.04
C THR A 381 -6.93 0.47 1.75
N GLU A 382 -7.80 0.98 2.61
CA GLU A 382 -7.48 2.15 3.44
C GLU A 382 -6.32 1.88 4.40
N ALA A 383 -6.25 0.66 4.97
CA ALA A 383 -5.12 0.26 5.81
C ALA A 383 -3.81 0.23 5.01
N ILE A 384 -3.84 -0.25 3.78
CA ILE A 384 -2.68 -0.22 2.87
C ILE A 384 -2.34 1.23 2.51
N ASN A 385 -3.31 2.07 2.16
CA ASN A 385 -3.08 3.50 1.91
C ASN A 385 -2.46 4.21 3.13
N GLY A 386 -2.86 3.84 4.35
CA GLY A 386 -2.22 4.30 5.59
C GLY A 386 -0.74 3.90 5.70
N ARG A 387 -0.38 2.68 5.28
CA ARG A 387 1.02 2.24 5.21
C ARG A 387 1.80 3.02 4.16
N LEU A 388 1.22 3.28 2.99
CA LEU A 388 1.83 4.08 1.93
C LEU A 388 2.08 5.53 2.39
N GLU A 389 1.16 6.09 3.16
CA GLU A 389 1.33 7.41 3.79
C GLU A 389 2.48 7.40 4.81
N HIS A 390 2.56 6.38 5.65
CA HIS A 390 3.66 6.19 6.61
C HIS A 390 5.01 6.05 5.89
N LEU A 391 5.09 5.22 4.83
CA LEU A 391 6.27 5.09 3.99
C LEU A 391 6.72 6.46 3.43
N ARG A 392 5.78 7.26 2.94
CA ARG A 392 6.05 8.60 2.43
C ARG A 392 6.62 9.51 3.53
N GLY A 393 6.08 9.43 4.75
CA GLY A 393 6.55 10.16 5.91
C GLY A 393 7.99 9.79 6.29
N ILE A 394 8.30 8.50 6.40
CA ILE A 394 9.65 7.99 6.72
C ILE A 394 10.68 8.43 5.67
N ALA A 395 10.30 8.41 4.39
CA ALA A 395 11.17 8.81 3.30
C ALA A 395 11.29 10.34 3.12
N LEU A 396 10.56 11.14 3.90
CA LEU A 396 10.43 12.59 3.74
C LEU A 396 9.96 12.98 2.32
N GLY A 397 9.12 12.15 1.74
CA GLY A 397 8.59 12.28 0.39
C GLY A 397 9.43 11.56 -0.68
N PHE A 398 8.84 11.47 -1.86
CA PHE A 398 9.46 10.85 -3.04
C PHE A 398 9.54 11.85 -4.20
N ARG A 399 10.63 11.81 -4.94
CA ARG A 399 10.81 12.58 -6.19
C ARG A 399 10.60 11.72 -7.44
N ASN A 400 10.79 10.41 -7.33
CA ASN A 400 10.70 9.45 -8.43
C ASN A 400 9.57 8.46 -8.13
N LEU A 401 8.62 8.34 -9.06
CA LEU A 401 7.45 7.48 -8.92
C LEU A 401 7.83 5.99 -8.98
N THR A 402 8.79 5.60 -9.83
CA THR A 402 9.26 4.21 -9.88
C THR A 402 9.83 3.77 -8.54
N HIS A 403 10.65 4.64 -7.91
CA HIS A 403 11.15 4.36 -6.55
C HIS A 403 10.02 4.26 -5.52
N TYR A 404 8.99 5.12 -5.64
CA TYR A 404 7.82 5.03 -4.77
C TYR A 404 7.08 3.71 -4.96
N THR A 405 6.78 3.33 -6.21
CA THR A 405 6.08 2.07 -6.54
C THR A 405 6.82 0.85 -5.97
N ILE A 406 8.12 0.71 -6.28
CA ILE A 406 8.91 -0.42 -5.78
C ILE A 406 8.96 -0.43 -4.25
N ARG A 407 9.16 0.74 -3.62
CA ARG A 407 9.17 0.87 -2.16
C ARG A 407 7.83 0.56 -1.53
N SER A 408 6.72 0.90 -2.20
CA SER A 408 5.37 0.54 -1.77
C SER A 408 5.13 -0.97 -1.79
N LEU A 409 5.68 -1.66 -2.79
CA LEU A 409 5.57 -3.11 -2.90
C LEU A 409 6.48 -3.87 -1.91
N ILE A 410 7.55 -3.24 -1.44
CA ILE A 410 8.43 -3.79 -0.38
C ILE A 410 7.78 -3.66 0.99
N HIS A 411 7.07 -2.56 1.25
CA HIS A 411 6.56 -2.16 2.56
C HIS A 411 5.19 -2.76 2.86
#